data_89cb1304d1506f59e93abeccbbad675d
#
_entry.id   89cb1304d1506f59e93abeccbbad675d
#
_cell.length_a   1.000
_cell.length_b   1.000
_cell.length_c   1.000
_cell.angle_alpha   90.00
_cell.angle_beta   90.00
_cell.angle_gamma   90.00
#
_symmetry.space_group_name_H-M   'P 1'
#
loop_
_entity.id
_entity.type
_entity.pdbx_description
1 polymer ?
#
loop_
_entity_poly.entity_id
_entity_poly.type
_entity_poly.pdbx_seq_one_letter_code
_entity_poly.pdbx_strand_id
1 'polypeptide(L)'
;MPDRVSPTERVRGHIDELFASGKSLPEILEDVARLGAQLLMQAALEAEITEFLGRDRYQRVAACADARPGSRNGYREVTVKTTAGPVQLSRPKVRGTTEAFASRLFGSHVTKTNALESLVIASFVRGLSVRDVEAALAEALGDQAAISKSTVSVICGQITDEYEAWARRDLDGITLDYLFLDASFFRMHPGSPAEPVLAAWGITTGGKPAFLGLAPGSGESADAWGDFLTDLKDRGLPSPLLIISDGARGLISAIEQAFPKALRQRCLIHRARNVLAKVPAGMQAEIKDAYWAIFDTEDLKTQPGPKLVELAGHRITEMADRYAATYPAAMKCLLADREGLTAYLRFPAEHHRRIRHSNFIERTFGETRRRTKVIGRLPGETSCLSLVWAVLDRASRGWRGLTMTADGLRLLQDLRRSLLEPPRQLRPRTAAATRHDDRPGNVSATA
;
A
#
# COMPACT_ATOMS: atom_id res chain seq x y z
N MET A 1 45.63 -41.02 -8.07
CA MET A 1 44.63 -40.26 -8.87
C MET A 1 43.74 -39.55 -7.87
N PRO A 2 43.67 -38.21 -7.92
CA PRO A 2 42.81 -37.50 -6.94
C PRO A 2 41.37 -37.88 -7.14
N ASP A 3 40.66 -37.94 -6.03
CA ASP A 3 39.30 -38.41 -5.85
C ASP A 3 38.30 -38.04 -6.92
N ARG A 4 37.70 -39.03 -7.55
CA ARG A 4 36.64 -38.92 -8.55
C ARG A 4 35.26 -38.63 -7.93
N VAL A 5 35.19 -38.27 -6.64
CA VAL A 5 33.97 -38.03 -5.89
C VAL A 5 33.29 -36.77 -6.42
N SER A 6 31.98 -36.83 -6.69
CA SER A 6 31.21 -35.67 -7.14
C SER A 6 31.01 -34.66 -6.00
N PRO A 7 30.77 -33.35 -6.29
CA PRO A 7 30.42 -32.38 -5.25
C PRO A 7 29.19 -32.83 -4.43
N THR A 8 28.18 -33.45 -5.06
CA THR A 8 26.99 -34.00 -4.37
C THR A 8 27.36 -35.14 -3.41
N GLU A 9 28.24 -36.04 -3.84
CA GLU A 9 28.72 -37.15 -2.99
C GLU A 9 29.55 -36.66 -1.81
N ARG A 10 30.37 -35.63 -1.98
CA ARG A 10 31.12 -34.98 -0.87
C ARG A 10 30.17 -34.40 0.17
N VAL A 11 29.11 -33.66 -0.22
CA VAL A 11 28.13 -33.14 0.72
C VAL A 11 27.40 -34.26 1.45
N ARG A 12 27.06 -35.34 0.73
CA ARG A 12 26.46 -36.55 1.37
C ARG A 12 27.37 -37.14 2.41
N GLY A 13 28.67 -37.29 2.11
CA GLY A 13 29.66 -37.74 3.09
C GLY A 13 29.70 -36.85 4.33
N HIS A 14 29.65 -35.52 4.21
CA HIS A 14 29.60 -34.65 5.38
C HIS A 14 28.32 -34.85 6.22
N ILE A 15 27.19 -35.15 5.58
CA ILE A 15 25.94 -35.47 6.30
C ILE A 15 26.11 -36.80 7.09
N ASP A 16 26.69 -37.81 6.45
CA ASP A 16 26.95 -39.13 7.11
C ASP A 16 27.91 -38.96 8.29
N GLU A 17 28.97 -38.19 8.15
CA GLU A 17 29.90 -37.83 9.22
C GLU A 17 29.20 -37.11 10.39
N LEU A 18 28.29 -36.19 10.06
CA LEU A 18 27.53 -35.44 11.07
C LEU A 18 26.65 -36.40 11.91
N PHE A 19 25.95 -37.32 11.26
CA PHE A 19 25.16 -38.34 11.97
C PHE A 19 26.01 -39.34 12.76
N ALA A 20 27.23 -39.63 12.30
CA ALA A 20 28.17 -40.47 13.02
C ALA A 20 28.86 -39.77 14.21
N SER A 21 28.71 -38.45 14.37
CA SER A 21 29.39 -37.65 15.39
C SER A 21 28.97 -37.94 16.84
N GLY A 22 27.91 -38.72 17.06
CA GLY A 22 27.36 -39.03 18.39
C GLY A 22 26.63 -37.88 19.09
N LYS A 23 26.46 -36.74 18.44
CA LYS A 23 25.69 -35.60 18.96
C LYS A 23 24.19 -35.86 18.87
N SER A 24 23.41 -35.25 19.77
CA SER A 24 21.95 -35.35 19.74
C SER A 24 21.37 -34.60 18.55
N LEU A 25 20.17 -35.01 18.09
CA LEU A 25 19.51 -34.36 16.96
C LEU A 25 19.31 -32.84 17.14
N PRO A 26 18.93 -32.32 18.31
CA PRO A 26 18.85 -30.86 18.52
C PRO A 26 20.17 -30.10 18.31
N GLU A 27 21.31 -30.73 18.63
CA GLU A 27 22.64 -30.11 18.48
C GLU A 27 23.12 -30.05 17.03
N ILE A 28 22.61 -30.95 16.16
CA ILE A 28 23.02 -31.02 14.75
C ILE A 28 21.93 -30.57 13.77
N LEU A 29 20.73 -30.21 14.24
CA LEU A 29 19.57 -29.94 13.39
C LEU A 29 19.82 -28.82 12.38
N GLU A 30 20.48 -27.74 12.80
CA GLU A 30 20.79 -26.62 11.94
C GLU A 30 21.85 -26.95 10.90
N ASP A 31 22.86 -27.75 11.27
CA ASP A 31 23.87 -28.27 10.35
C ASP A 31 23.25 -29.25 9.35
N VAL A 32 22.33 -30.12 9.78
CA VAL A 32 21.56 -31.01 8.89
C VAL A 32 20.72 -30.20 7.91
N ALA A 33 20.04 -29.16 8.37
CA ALA A 33 19.24 -28.30 7.51
C ALA A 33 20.12 -27.58 6.45
N ARG A 34 21.26 -27.05 6.85
CA ARG A 34 22.22 -26.39 5.98
C ARG A 34 22.84 -27.34 4.96
N LEU A 35 23.35 -28.50 5.40
CA LEU A 35 23.92 -29.52 4.52
C LEU A 35 22.85 -30.17 3.62
N GLY A 36 21.62 -30.33 4.09
CA GLY A 36 20.49 -30.79 3.30
C GLY A 36 20.14 -29.80 2.18
N ALA A 37 20.08 -28.52 2.47
CA ALA A 37 19.92 -27.48 1.47
C ALA A 37 21.07 -27.47 0.45
N GLN A 38 22.31 -27.61 0.92
CA GLN A 38 23.51 -27.73 0.07
C GLN A 38 23.43 -28.93 -0.86
N LEU A 39 23.04 -30.08 -0.34
CA LEU A 39 22.91 -31.33 -1.11
C LEU A 39 21.89 -31.18 -2.23
N LEU A 40 20.70 -30.65 -1.93
CA LEU A 40 19.64 -30.47 -2.92
C LEU A 40 20.05 -29.49 -4.01
N MET A 41 20.63 -28.35 -3.63
CA MET A 41 21.09 -27.33 -4.58
C MET A 41 22.24 -27.85 -5.46
N GLN A 42 23.17 -28.60 -4.89
CA GLN A 42 24.29 -29.19 -5.63
C GLN A 42 23.84 -30.28 -6.59
N ALA A 43 22.92 -31.15 -6.16
CA ALA A 43 22.35 -32.18 -7.01
C ALA A 43 21.57 -31.58 -8.19
N ALA A 44 20.83 -30.51 -7.97
CA ALA A 44 20.10 -29.79 -9.03
C ALA A 44 21.08 -29.18 -10.05
N LEU A 45 22.17 -28.54 -9.62
CA LEU A 45 23.21 -28.02 -10.52
C LEU A 45 23.88 -29.13 -11.35
N GLU A 46 24.12 -30.30 -10.77
CA GLU A 46 24.69 -31.44 -11.49
C GLU A 46 23.69 -32.03 -12.47
N ALA A 47 22.40 -32.06 -12.15
CA ALA A 47 21.34 -32.47 -13.07
C ALA A 47 21.22 -31.51 -14.27
N GLU A 48 21.19 -30.19 -14.04
CA GLU A 48 21.14 -29.18 -15.11
C GLU A 48 22.31 -29.30 -16.10
N ILE A 49 23.53 -29.54 -15.62
CA ILE A 49 24.67 -29.70 -16.51
C ILE A 49 24.66 -31.04 -17.27
N THR A 50 24.09 -32.08 -16.66
CA THR A 50 23.86 -33.37 -17.32
C THR A 50 22.86 -33.22 -18.47
N GLU A 51 21.75 -32.53 -18.21
CA GLU A 51 20.73 -32.19 -19.23
C GLU A 51 21.32 -31.31 -20.33
N PHE A 52 22.12 -30.29 -19.95
CA PHE A 52 22.75 -29.38 -20.92
C PHE A 52 23.73 -30.06 -21.86
N LEU A 53 24.53 -31.02 -21.38
CA LEU A 53 25.50 -31.78 -22.17
C LEU A 53 24.89 -33.04 -22.81
N GLY A 54 23.68 -33.46 -22.44
CA GLY A 54 23.02 -34.67 -22.91
C GLY A 54 23.77 -35.97 -22.52
N ARG A 55 24.58 -35.93 -21.46
CA ARG A 55 25.33 -37.12 -20.98
C ARG A 55 25.77 -36.97 -19.52
N ASP A 56 25.92 -38.12 -18.88
CA ASP A 56 26.39 -38.18 -17.50
C ASP A 56 27.88 -37.90 -17.39
N ARG A 57 28.32 -37.79 -16.14
CA ARG A 57 29.73 -37.60 -15.82
C ARG A 57 30.55 -38.85 -16.27
N TYR A 58 31.66 -38.62 -16.94
CA TYR A 58 32.55 -39.67 -17.50
C TYR A 58 32.02 -40.45 -18.71
N GLN A 59 30.81 -40.22 -19.19
CA GLN A 59 30.33 -40.79 -20.43
C GLN A 59 31.00 -40.12 -21.64
N ARG A 60 31.40 -40.92 -22.62
CA ARG A 60 31.97 -40.44 -23.87
C ARG A 60 30.85 -39.96 -24.85
N VAL A 61 31.13 -38.92 -25.61
CA VAL A 61 30.17 -38.35 -26.57
C VAL A 61 29.67 -39.46 -27.52
N ALA A 62 30.56 -40.32 -28.01
CA ALA A 62 30.19 -41.40 -28.93
C ALA A 62 29.27 -42.50 -28.35
N ALA A 63 29.09 -42.52 -27.04
CA ALA A 63 28.24 -43.49 -26.34
C ALA A 63 26.82 -42.96 -26.03
N CYS A 64 26.51 -41.72 -26.36
CA CYS A 64 25.22 -41.10 -26.03
C CYS A 64 24.63 -40.43 -27.28
N ALA A 65 23.42 -40.82 -27.68
CA ALA A 65 22.73 -40.27 -28.87
C ALA A 65 22.44 -38.78 -28.77
N ASP A 66 22.14 -38.29 -27.56
CA ASP A 66 21.74 -36.89 -27.32
C ASP A 66 22.92 -36.01 -26.83
N ALA A 67 24.17 -36.52 -26.89
CA ALA A 67 25.35 -35.80 -26.41
C ALA A 67 25.61 -34.52 -27.23
N ARG A 68 25.65 -33.39 -26.57
CA ARG A 68 26.03 -32.12 -27.17
C ARG A 68 27.56 -31.91 -27.14
N PRO A 69 28.10 -31.06 -28.05
CA PRO A 69 29.51 -30.66 -28.00
C PRO A 69 29.89 -30.02 -26.68
N GLY A 70 31.14 -30.23 -26.28
CA GLY A 70 31.68 -29.62 -25.06
C GLY A 70 32.02 -30.62 -23.96
N SER A 71 32.62 -30.16 -22.92
CA SER A 71 33.06 -30.99 -21.77
C SER A 71 33.00 -30.21 -20.47
N ARG A 72 32.78 -30.94 -19.34
CA ARG A 72 32.94 -30.39 -18.00
C ARG A 72 34.38 -29.99 -17.77
N ASN A 73 34.61 -28.77 -17.25
CA ASN A 73 35.91 -28.17 -17.05
C ASN A 73 36.13 -27.73 -15.59
N GLY A 74 35.90 -28.65 -14.67
CA GLY A 74 36.01 -28.40 -13.24
C GLY A 74 34.84 -27.57 -12.68
N TYR A 75 35.07 -27.00 -11.52
CA TYR A 75 34.08 -26.25 -10.75
C TYR A 75 34.61 -24.88 -10.34
N ARG A 76 33.69 -23.98 -10.01
CA ARG A 76 33.96 -22.73 -9.31
C ARG A 76 33.16 -22.73 -8.03
N GLU A 77 33.82 -22.56 -6.90
CA GLU A 77 33.15 -22.43 -5.61
C GLU A 77 32.42 -21.10 -5.53
N VAL A 78 31.17 -21.14 -5.07
CA VAL A 78 30.30 -19.97 -4.88
C VAL A 78 29.55 -20.14 -3.56
N THR A 79 29.53 -19.11 -2.75
CA THR A 79 28.72 -19.07 -1.53
C THR A 79 27.35 -18.51 -1.83
N VAL A 80 26.28 -19.26 -1.52
CA VAL A 80 24.89 -18.80 -1.55
C VAL A 80 24.42 -18.61 -0.12
N LYS A 81 24.01 -17.40 0.22
CA LYS A 81 23.46 -17.07 1.54
C LYS A 81 22.00 -17.48 1.60
N THR A 82 21.65 -18.28 2.62
CA THR A 82 20.29 -18.80 2.83
C THR A 82 19.81 -18.50 4.25
N THR A 83 18.55 -18.73 4.54
CA THR A 83 18.00 -18.65 5.90
C THR A 83 18.49 -19.77 6.84
N ALA A 84 19.13 -20.81 6.30
CA ALA A 84 19.82 -21.84 7.07
C ALA A 84 21.33 -21.57 7.20
N GLY A 85 21.81 -20.39 6.85
CA GLY A 85 23.21 -20.00 6.82
C GLY A 85 23.83 -20.06 5.42
N PRO A 86 25.16 -19.80 5.31
CA PRO A 86 25.85 -19.82 4.03
C PRO A 86 26.04 -21.26 3.53
N VAL A 87 25.74 -21.48 2.27
CA VAL A 87 25.88 -22.75 1.58
C VAL A 87 26.95 -22.63 0.50
N GLN A 88 27.96 -23.51 0.54
CA GLN A 88 29.02 -23.58 -0.47
C GLN A 88 28.55 -24.47 -1.63
N LEU A 89 28.56 -23.94 -2.85
CA LEU A 89 28.18 -24.66 -4.06
C LEU A 89 29.31 -24.69 -5.05
N SER A 90 29.61 -25.90 -5.56
CA SER A 90 30.57 -26.09 -6.64
C SER A 90 29.86 -25.93 -8.00
N ARG A 91 29.88 -24.72 -8.56
CA ARG A 91 29.28 -24.45 -9.88
C ARG A 91 30.11 -25.06 -11.00
N PRO A 92 29.51 -25.92 -11.83
CA PRO A 92 30.24 -26.57 -12.91
C PRO A 92 30.63 -25.56 -13.99
N LYS A 93 31.84 -25.71 -14.54
CA LYS A 93 32.32 -25.01 -15.73
C LYS A 93 32.29 -25.94 -16.91
N VAL A 94 31.97 -25.39 -18.07
CA VAL A 94 32.00 -26.11 -19.37
C VAL A 94 32.94 -25.41 -20.34
N ARG A 95 33.47 -26.19 -21.28
CA ARG A 95 34.29 -25.68 -22.40
C ARG A 95 33.92 -26.39 -23.69
N GLY A 96 34.16 -25.73 -24.83
CA GLY A 96 33.92 -26.30 -26.14
C GLY A 96 32.44 -26.52 -26.46
N THR A 97 31.55 -25.73 -25.81
CA THR A 97 30.11 -25.70 -26.09
C THR A 97 29.80 -24.59 -27.10
N THR A 98 28.76 -24.77 -27.93
CA THR A 98 28.25 -23.75 -28.85
C THR A 98 27.52 -22.63 -28.12
N GLU A 99 26.91 -22.94 -26.97
CA GLU A 99 26.17 -22.00 -26.12
C GLU A 99 26.80 -21.94 -24.72
N ALA A 100 26.70 -20.79 -24.07
CA ALA A 100 27.12 -20.67 -22.68
C ALA A 100 26.15 -21.38 -21.73
N PHE A 101 26.66 -22.20 -20.83
CA PHE A 101 25.84 -22.79 -19.79
C PHE A 101 25.39 -21.73 -18.77
N ALA A 102 24.08 -21.54 -18.65
CA ALA A 102 23.47 -20.74 -17.61
C ALA A 102 22.51 -21.62 -16.80
N SER A 103 22.74 -21.71 -15.49
CA SER A 103 21.85 -22.43 -14.61
C SER A 103 20.49 -21.71 -14.52
N ARG A 104 19.40 -22.46 -14.63
CA ARG A 104 18.03 -21.95 -14.47
C ARG A 104 17.72 -21.64 -13.00
N LEU A 105 18.29 -22.44 -12.06
CA LEU A 105 18.11 -22.27 -10.62
C LEU A 105 18.93 -21.08 -10.08
N PHE A 106 20.14 -20.93 -10.60
CA PHE A 106 21.05 -19.88 -10.16
C PHE A 106 21.49 -19.07 -11.37
N GLY A 107 20.79 -18.00 -11.68
CA GLY A 107 21.23 -17.03 -12.67
C GLY A 107 22.70 -16.62 -12.42
N SER A 108 23.33 -15.92 -13.34
CA SER A 108 24.77 -15.61 -13.27
C SER A 108 25.22 -14.90 -11.98
N HIS A 109 24.30 -14.27 -11.24
CA HIS A 109 24.58 -13.40 -10.09
C HIS A 109 23.83 -13.77 -8.79
N VAL A 110 23.13 -14.89 -8.72
CA VAL A 110 22.40 -15.30 -7.49
C VAL A 110 23.39 -15.72 -6.41
N THR A 111 23.53 -14.88 -5.38
CA THR A 111 24.38 -15.11 -4.20
C THR A 111 23.58 -15.19 -2.89
N LYS A 112 22.27 -15.08 -2.96
CA LYS A 112 21.35 -15.12 -1.83
C LYS A 112 20.00 -15.68 -2.24
N THR A 113 19.22 -16.20 -1.28
CA THR A 113 17.86 -16.71 -1.53
C THR A 113 16.82 -15.60 -1.34
N ASN A 114 15.71 -15.68 -2.07
CA ASN A 114 14.57 -14.75 -1.93
C ASN A 114 14.02 -14.73 -0.49
N ALA A 115 14.07 -15.87 0.23
CA ALA A 115 13.64 -15.94 1.62
C ALA A 115 14.51 -15.07 2.53
N LEU A 116 15.83 -15.08 2.33
CA LEU A 116 16.75 -14.23 3.07
C LEU A 116 16.56 -12.76 2.74
N GLU A 117 16.36 -12.42 1.46
CA GLU A 117 16.01 -11.04 1.05
C GLU A 117 14.73 -10.57 1.74
N SER A 118 13.68 -11.38 1.73
CA SER A 118 12.42 -11.08 2.39
C SER A 118 12.59 -10.88 3.91
N LEU A 119 13.48 -11.64 4.54
CA LEU A 119 13.80 -11.48 5.97
C LEU A 119 14.48 -10.14 6.24
N VAL A 120 15.45 -9.75 5.42
CA VAL A 120 16.14 -8.45 5.51
C VAL A 120 15.16 -7.30 5.32
N ILE A 121 14.33 -7.34 4.27
CA ILE A 121 13.29 -6.35 4.01
C ILE A 121 12.32 -6.27 5.20
N ALA A 122 11.88 -7.43 5.72
CA ALA A 122 10.97 -7.48 6.86
C ALA A 122 11.57 -6.87 8.13
N SER A 123 12.86 -7.07 8.36
CA SER A 123 13.59 -6.52 9.51
C SER A 123 13.72 -5.01 9.38
N PHE A 124 14.07 -4.53 8.19
CA PHE A 124 14.19 -3.11 7.88
C PHE A 124 12.85 -2.39 8.01
N VAL A 125 11.78 -2.94 7.44
CA VAL A 125 10.41 -2.41 7.55
C VAL A 125 9.91 -2.40 9.00
N ARG A 126 10.45 -3.28 9.87
CA ARG A 126 10.16 -3.27 11.32
C ARG A 126 10.99 -2.26 12.12
N GLY A 127 11.88 -1.52 11.48
CA GLY A 127 12.65 -0.44 12.07
C GLY A 127 14.04 -0.82 12.54
N LEU A 128 14.57 -1.98 12.17
CA LEU A 128 15.97 -2.29 12.42
C LEU A 128 16.86 -1.46 11.48
N SER A 129 17.94 -0.88 12.02
CA SER A 129 18.94 -0.23 11.19
C SER A 129 19.69 -1.27 10.36
N VAL A 130 20.40 -0.83 9.31
CA VAL A 130 21.27 -1.70 8.50
C VAL A 130 22.26 -2.49 9.38
N ARG A 131 22.80 -1.86 10.43
CA ARG A 131 23.72 -2.48 11.38
C ARG A 131 23.02 -3.51 12.26
N ASP A 132 21.80 -3.20 12.72
CA ASP A 132 21.04 -4.12 13.57
C ASP A 132 20.59 -5.35 12.76
N VAL A 133 20.26 -5.19 11.47
CA VAL A 133 19.95 -6.31 10.58
C VAL A 133 21.19 -7.18 10.36
N GLU A 134 22.35 -6.56 10.12
CA GLU A 134 23.62 -7.28 9.97
C GLU A 134 23.97 -8.04 11.26
N ALA A 135 23.91 -7.39 12.41
CA ALA A 135 24.19 -7.99 13.71
C ALA A 135 23.21 -9.14 14.04
N ALA A 136 21.90 -8.93 13.86
CA ALA A 136 20.90 -9.97 14.12
C ALA A 136 21.06 -11.20 13.20
N LEU A 137 21.45 -11.00 11.95
CA LEU A 137 21.71 -12.10 11.03
C LEU A 137 23.04 -12.82 11.34
N ALA A 138 24.08 -12.08 11.77
CA ALA A 138 25.33 -12.68 12.21
C ALA A 138 25.11 -13.52 13.48
N GLU A 139 24.35 -13.02 14.45
CA GLU A 139 23.99 -13.75 15.68
C GLU A 139 23.15 -14.99 15.39
N ALA A 140 22.12 -14.88 14.52
CA ALA A 140 21.21 -15.98 14.24
C ALA A 140 21.77 -17.04 13.29
N LEU A 141 22.63 -16.66 12.33
CA LEU A 141 23.08 -17.51 11.23
C LEU A 141 24.60 -17.71 11.19
N GLY A 142 25.33 -17.12 12.14
CA GLY A 142 26.79 -17.12 12.23
C GLY A 142 27.46 -16.05 11.41
N ASP A 143 28.71 -15.69 11.77
CA ASP A 143 29.48 -14.57 11.15
C ASP A 143 29.65 -14.69 9.64
N GLN A 144 29.75 -15.90 9.10
CA GLN A 144 29.86 -16.14 7.66
C GLN A 144 28.56 -15.86 6.89
N ALA A 145 27.43 -15.82 7.59
CA ALA A 145 26.11 -15.47 7.03
C ALA A 145 25.87 -13.95 7.05
N ALA A 146 26.75 -13.17 7.70
CA ALA A 146 26.64 -11.71 7.76
C ALA A 146 26.46 -11.12 6.35
N ILE A 147 25.35 -10.41 6.20
CA ILE A 147 25.05 -9.70 4.97
C ILE A 147 25.78 -8.37 5.04
N SER A 148 26.72 -8.15 4.12
CA SER A 148 27.47 -6.88 4.08
C SER A 148 26.55 -5.68 3.89
N LYS A 149 26.95 -4.50 4.39
CA LYS A 149 26.24 -3.24 4.16
C LYS A 149 25.88 -3.00 2.70
N SER A 150 26.76 -3.37 1.77
CA SER A 150 26.50 -3.26 0.33
C SER A 150 25.35 -4.16 -0.11
N THR A 151 25.23 -5.37 0.43
CA THR A 151 24.12 -6.28 0.12
C THR A 151 22.79 -5.74 0.70
N VAL A 152 22.81 -5.21 1.92
CA VAL A 152 21.61 -4.59 2.50
C VAL A 152 21.21 -3.35 1.67
N SER A 153 22.17 -2.55 1.22
CA SER A 153 21.91 -1.39 0.37
C SER A 153 21.26 -1.79 -0.97
N VAL A 154 21.72 -2.89 -1.59
CA VAL A 154 21.10 -3.43 -2.82
C VAL A 154 19.66 -3.89 -2.56
N ILE A 155 19.43 -4.58 -1.43
CA ILE A 155 18.07 -5.00 -1.05
C ILE A 155 17.15 -3.79 -0.79
N CYS A 156 17.66 -2.73 -0.17
CA CYS A 156 16.91 -1.49 0.01
C CYS A 156 16.60 -0.80 -1.34
N GLY A 157 17.51 -0.91 -2.33
CA GLY A 157 17.24 -0.47 -3.70
C GLY A 157 16.02 -1.15 -4.32
N GLN A 158 15.85 -2.45 -4.09
CA GLN A 158 14.67 -3.20 -4.57
C GLN A 158 13.35 -2.64 -4.01
N ILE A 159 13.32 -2.21 -2.74
CA ILE A 159 12.13 -1.56 -2.15
C ILE A 159 11.80 -0.27 -2.91
N THR A 160 12.82 0.46 -3.34
CA THR A 160 12.64 1.68 -4.14
C THR A 160 12.04 1.36 -5.51
N ASP A 161 12.57 0.37 -6.20
CA ASP A 161 12.07 -0.08 -7.51
C ASP A 161 10.60 -0.56 -7.41
N GLU A 162 10.29 -1.33 -6.36
CA GLU A 162 8.91 -1.80 -6.08
C GLU A 162 7.97 -0.62 -5.78
N TYR A 163 8.43 0.36 -4.99
CA TYR A 163 7.67 1.58 -4.73
C TYR A 163 7.40 2.37 -6.01
N GLU A 164 8.40 2.58 -6.84
CA GLU A 164 8.27 3.34 -8.09
C GLU A 164 7.30 2.65 -9.08
N ALA A 165 7.40 1.33 -9.21
CA ALA A 165 6.48 0.55 -10.02
C ALA A 165 5.04 0.65 -9.49
N TRP A 166 4.88 0.53 -8.16
CA TRP A 166 3.60 0.68 -7.50
C TRP A 166 3.03 2.09 -7.64
N ALA A 167 3.85 3.13 -7.53
CA ALA A 167 3.42 4.52 -7.62
C ALA A 167 2.92 4.91 -9.03
N ARG A 168 3.46 4.26 -10.07
CA ARG A 168 3.08 4.52 -11.47
C ARG A 168 2.00 3.58 -12.04
N ARG A 169 1.54 2.59 -11.25
CA ARG A 169 0.57 1.60 -11.74
C ARG A 169 -0.77 2.23 -12.10
N ASP A 170 -1.46 1.66 -13.06
CA ASP A 170 -2.82 2.03 -13.44
C ASP A 170 -3.82 1.75 -12.32
N LEU A 171 -4.83 2.59 -12.22
CA LEU A 171 -5.91 2.52 -11.23
C LEU A 171 -7.30 2.37 -11.90
N ASP A 172 -7.39 2.27 -13.22
CA ASP A 172 -8.62 2.20 -13.99
C ASP A 172 -9.51 1.01 -13.63
N GLY A 173 -8.90 -0.11 -13.23
CA GLY A 173 -9.62 -1.30 -12.73
C GLY A 173 -10.16 -1.18 -11.30
N ILE A 174 -9.96 -0.04 -10.61
CA ILE A 174 -10.35 0.15 -9.21
C ILE A 174 -11.54 1.09 -9.13
N THR A 175 -12.71 0.56 -8.77
CA THR A 175 -13.89 1.39 -8.48
C THR A 175 -14.11 1.50 -6.97
N LEU A 176 -14.22 2.73 -6.46
CA LEU A 176 -14.33 3.02 -5.04
C LEU A 176 -15.74 3.47 -4.65
N ASP A 177 -16.18 3.08 -3.46
CA ASP A 177 -17.26 3.76 -2.75
C ASP A 177 -16.69 4.85 -1.84
N TYR A 178 -15.56 4.58 -1.18
CA TYR A 178 -14.95 5.49 -0.21
C TYR A 178 -13.49 5.75 -0.52
N LEU A 179 -13.08 7.02 -0.42
CA LEU A 179 -11.69 7.45 -0.50
C LEU A 179 -11.31 8.17 0.79
N PHE A 180 -10.20 7.81 1.39
CA PHE A 180 -9.64 8.45 2.58
C PHE A 180 -8.35 9.14 2.22
N LEU A 181 -8.22 10.41 2.61
CA LEU A 181 -7.06 11.25 2.39
C LEU A 181 -6.52 11.73 3.72
N ASP A 182 -5.22 11.60 3.91
CA ASP A 182 -4.52 12.04 5.12
C ASP A 182 -3.04 12.34 4.81
N ALA A 183 -2.40 13.15 5.63
CA ALA A 183 -0.99 13.44 5.55
C ALA A 183 -0.28 13.12 6.86
N SER A 184 1.00 12.77 6.77
CA SER A 184 1.84 12.59 7.95
C SER A 184 3.22 13.17 7.69
N PHE A 185 3.79 13.79 8.72
CA PHE A 185 5.06 14.50 8.62
C PHE A 185 6.25 13.61 8.93
N PHE A 186 7.25 13.65 8.05
CA PHE A 186 8.50 12.90 8.17
C PHE A 186 9.70 13.83 7.92
N ARG A 187 10.83 13.57 8.57
CA ARG A 187 12.09 14.27 8.31
C ARG A 187 12.79 13.60 7.13
N MET A 188 12.53 14.11 5.94
CA MET A 188 13.06 13.57 4.68
C MET A 188 14.44 14.13 4.35
N HIS A 189 14.68 15.41 4.64
CA HIS A 189 15.94 16.07 4.34
C HIS A 189 16.72 16.45 5.60
N PRO A 190 18.07 16.33 5.57
CA PRO A 190 18.91 16.75 6.70
C PRO A 190 18.81 18.25 6.94
N GLY A 191 18.52 18.65 8.20
CA GLY A 191 18.45 20.06 8.58
C GLY A 191 17.12 20.75 8.25
N SER A 192 16.22 20.10 7.51
CA SER A 192 14.87 20.61 7.21
C SER A 192 13.86 20.23 8.30
N PRO A 193 12.77 21.04 8.44
CA PRO A 193 11.60 20.63 9.21
C PRO A 193 11.01 19.32 8.69
N ALA A 194 10.11 18.72 9.45
CA ALA A 194 9.37 17.57 8.97
C ALA A 194 8.42 17.99 7.82
N GLU A 195 8.43 17.24 6.74
CA GLU A 195 7.68 17.48 5.51
C GLU A 195 6.51 16.49 5.39
N PRO A 196 5.36 16.88 4.82
CA PRO A 196 4.22 16.01 4.72
C PRO A 196 4.42 14.93 3.64
N VAL A 197 3.98 13.73 3.96
CA VAL A 197 3.76 12.64 3.01
C VAL A 197 2.26 12.45 2.88
N LEU A 198 1.74 12.69 1.69
CA LEU A 198 0.33 12.59 1.34
C LEU A 198 -0.01 11.13 1.02
N ALA A 199 -1.16 10.67 1.49
CA ALA A 199 -1.59 9.29 1.26
C ALA A 199 -3.07 9.19 0.92
N ALA A 200 -3.39 8.24 0.05
CA ALA A 200 -4.74 7.91 -0.38
C ALA A 200 -5.05 6.43 -0.19
N TRP A 201 -6.15 6.15 0.49
CA TRP A 201 -6.72 4.82 0.64
C TRP A 201 -8.17 4.80 0.23
N GLY A 202 -8.62 3.68 -0.33
CA GLY A 202 -10.00 3.49 -0.69
C GLY A 202 -10.59 2.22 -0.12
N ILE A 203 -11.92 2.18 -0.15
CA ILE A 203 -12.70 0.96 -0.04
C ILE A 203 -13.42 0.77 -1.38
N THR A 204 -13.17 -0.36 -2.00
CA THR A 204 -13.76 -0.71 -3.29
C THR A 204 -15.25 -1.02 -3.17
N THR A 205 -15.96 -1.06 -4.28
CA THR A 205 -17.38 -1.48 -4.36
C THR A 205 -17.61 -2.92 -3.85
N GLY A 206 -16.55 -3.74 -3.80
CA GLY A 206 -16.58 -5.07 -3.16
C GLY A 206 -16.24 -5.05 -1.66
N GLY A 207 -16.17 -3.87 -1.02
CA GLY A 207 -15.87 -3.72 0.40
C GLY A 207 -14.40 -3.94 0.77
N LYS A 208 -13.51 -4.17 -0.19
CA LYS A 208 -12.09 -4.44 0.05
C LYS A 208 -11.29 -3.14 0.17
N PRO A 209 -10.32 -3.05 1.11
CA PRO A 209 -9.43 -1.91 1.19
C PRO A 209 -8.42 -1.92 0.01
N ALA A 210 -8.06 -0.72 -0.46
CA ALA A 210 -7.07 -0.51 -1.51
C ALA A 210 -6.15 0.66 -1.13
N PHE A 211 -4.84 0.43 -1.15
CA PHE A 211 -3.84 1.48 -1.00
C PHE A 211 -3.55 2.07 -2.39
N LEU A 212 -3.84 3.36 -2.60
CA LEU A 212 -3.94 3.97 -3.93
C LEU A 212 -2.76 4.85 -4.29
N GLY A 213 -2.31 5.67 -3.36
CA GLY A 213 -1.26 6.64 -3.61
C GLY A 213 -0.49 7.04 -2.36
N LEU A 214 0.77 7.40 -2.59
CA LEU A 214 1.69 7.97 -1.62
C LEU A 214 2.62 8.93 -2.37
N ALA A 215 2.70 10.17 -1.93
CA ALA A 215 3.58 11.16 -2.55
C ALA A 215 4.13 12.14 -1.51
N PRO A 216 5.30 12.76 -1.76
CA PRO A 216 5.77 13.86 -0.93
C PRO A 216 4.92 15.09 -1.20
N GLY A 217 4.68 15.90 -0.19
CA GLY A 217 4.04 17.21 -0.34
C GLY A 217 5.02 18.33 0.00
N SER A 218 5.04 19.39 -0.78
CA SER A 218 5.76 20.61 -0.42
C SER A 218 5.14 21.34 0.78
N GLY A 219 3.95 20.92 1.19
CA GLY A 219 3.13 21.42 2.29
C GLY A 219 1.75 20.76 2.24
N GLU A 220 0.86 21.10 3.18
CA GLU A 220 -0.57 20.75 3.10
C GLU A 220 -1.35 21.85 2.33
N SER A 221 -0.79 22.33 1.25
CA SER A 221 -1.39 23.36 0.40
C SER A 221 -2.45 22.79 -0.55
N ALA A 222 -3.28 23.65 -1.12
CA ALA A 222 -4.25 23.26 -2.14
C ALA A 222 -3.55 22.70 -3.40
N ASP A 223 -2.40 23.27 -3.76
CA ASP A 223 -1.63 22.86 -4.93
C ASP A 223 -1.03 21.46 -4.75
N ALA A 224 -0.38 21.20 -3.60
CA ALA A 224 0.20 19.87 -3.32
C ALA A 224 -0.86 18.76 -3.31
N TRP A 225 -2.03 19.02 -2.72
CA TRP A 225 -3.15 18.07 -2.76
C TRP A 225 -3.77 18.00 -4.16
N GLY A 226 -3.83 19.11 -4.89
CA GLY A 226 -4.30 19.18 -6.28
C GLY A 226 -3.47 18.30 -7.21
N ASP A 227 -2.15 18.43 -7.16
CA ASP A 227 -1.20 17.62 -7.92
C ASP A 227 -1.32 16.13 -7.58
N PHE A 228 -1.41 15.81 -6.28
CA PHE A 228 -1.59 14.43 -5.83
C PHE A 228 -2.89 13.79 -6.32
N LEU A 229 -4.01 14.52 -6.24
CA LEU A 229 -5.31 14.02 -6.71
C LEU A 229 -5.37 13.95 -8.25
N THR A 230 -4.67 14.84 -8.95
CA THR A 230 -4.53 14.81 -10.41
C THR A 230 -3.75 13.57 -10.84
N ASP A 231 -2.63 13.23 -10.18
CA ASP A 231 -1.88 11.99 -10.44
C ASP A 231 -2.79 10.76 -10.30
N LEU A 232 -3.59 10.67 -9.23
CA LEU A 232 -4.52 9.55 -9.06
C LEU A 232 -5.53 9.44 -10.21
N LYS A 233 -6.04 10.57 -10.70
CA LYS A 233 -6.98 10.63 -11.84
C LYS A 233 -6.31 10.25 -13.15
N ASP A 234 -5.12 10.75 -13.40
CA ASP A 234 -4.34 10.48 -14.62
C ASP A 234 -3.98 8.99 -14.72
N ARG A 235 -3.79 8.33 -13.58
CA ARG A 235 -3.66 6.87 -13.48
C ARG A 235 -4.98 6.12 -13.57
N GLY A 236 -6.09 6.80 -13.87
CA GLY A 236 -7.38 6.19 -14.16
C GLY A 236 -8.33 6.06 -12.96
N LEU A 237 -8.04 6.62 -11.78
CA LEU A 237 -8.93 6.49 -10.62
C LEU A 237 -10.27 7.20 -10.87
N PRO A 238 -11.41 6.49 -10.91
CA PRO A 238 -12.72 7.10 -11.08
C PRO A 238 -13.17 7.82 -9.80
N SER A 239 -14.16 8.72 -9.93
CA SER A 239 -14.72 9.45 -8.78
C SER A 239 -15.32 8.48 -7.75
N PRO A 240 -14.92 8.56 -6.47
CA PRO A 240 -15.59 7.85 -5.39
C PRO A 240 -16.95 8.47 -5.06
N LEU A 241 -17.74 7.80 -4.22
CA LEU A 241 -19.00 8.37 -3.70
C LEU A 241 -18.76 9.33 -2.53
N LEU A 242 -17.83 8.98 -1.65
CA LEU A 242 -17.51 9.76 -0.44
C LEU A 242 -15.99 9.87 -0.27
N ILE A 243 -15.53 11.09 0.03
CA ILE A 243 -14.14 11.37 0.36
C ILE A 243 -14.06 11.80 1.82
N ILE A 244 -13.27 11.09 2.62
CA ILE A 244 -13.09 11.33 4.04
C ILE A 244 -11.72 11.99 4.28
N SER A 245 -11.71 13.14 4.97
CA SER A 245 -10.48 13.89 5.26
C SER A 245 -10.56 14.64 6.61
N ASP A 246 -9.44 15.15 7.08
CA ASP A 246 -9.35 15.99 8.29
C ASP A 246 -10.00 17.36 8.13
N GLY A 247 -10.19 17.81 6.90
CA GLY A 247 -10.82 19.08 6.53
C GLY A 247 -9.88 20.27 6.63
N ALA A 248 -8.61 20.11 6.33
CA ALA A 248 -7.69 21.21 6.02
C ALA A 248 -8.21 21.98 4.79
N ARG A 249 -8.12 23.31 4.81
CA ARG A 249 -8.73 24.15 3.74
C ARG A 249 -8.17 23.84 2.36
N GLY A 250 -6.86 23.65 2.24
CA GLY A 250 -6.21 23.28 0.99
C GLY A 250 -6.73 21.95 0.44
N LEU A 251 -6.86 20.95 1.31
CA LEU A 251 -7.39 19.63 0.94
C LEU A 251 -8.86 19.69 0.50
N ILE A 252 -9.70 20.49 1.20
CA ILE A 252 -11.10 20.68 0.81
C ILE A 252 -11.18 21.23 -0.63
N SER A 253 -10.45 22.32 -0.91
CA SER A 253 -10.43 22.94 -2.24
C SER A 253 -9.96 21.98 -3.33
N ALA A 254 -8.90 21.22 -3.06
CA ALA A 254 -8.39 20.21 -4.00
C ALA A 254 -9.41 19.07 -4.26
N ILE A 255 -10.10 18.58 -3.23
CA ILE A 255 -11.15 17.57 -3.37
C ILE A 255 -12.29 18.08 -4.25
N GLU A 256 -12.79 19.29 -3.99
CA GLU A 256 -13.91 19.89 -4.72
C GLU A 256 -13.58 20.12 -6.20
N GLN A 257 -12.34 20.44 -6.51
CA GLN A 257 -11.85 20.56 -7.90
C GLN A 257 -11.64 19.21 -8.58
N ALA A 258 -10.99 18.27 -7.91
CA ALA A 258 -10.65 16.98 -8.51
C ALA A 258 -11.87 16.05 -8.68
N PHE A 259 -12.76 16.02 -7.67
CA PHE A 259 -13.93 15.14 -7.61
C PHE A 259 -15.22 15.90 -7.24
N PRO A 260 -15.71 16.82 -8.09
CA PRO A 260 -16.84 17.70 -7.78
C PRO A 260 -18.17 16.97 -7.57
N LYS A 261 -18.28 15.72 -7.99
CA LYS A 261 -19.48 14.90 -7.80
C LYS A 261 -19.45 14.06 -6.53
N ALA A 262 -18.29 13.90 -5.91
CA ALA A 262 -18.14 13.12 -4.68
C ALA A 262 -18.69 13.93 -3.48
N LEU A 263 -19.35 13.22 -2.55
CA LEU A 263 -19.65 13.81 -1.25
C LEU A 263 -18.38 13.91 -0.42
N ARG A 264 -18.31 14.91 0.44
CA ARG A 264 -17.17 15.11 1.33
C ARG A 264 -17.57 14.87 2.78
N GLN A 265 -16.84 14.01 3.47
CA GLN A 265 -16.98 13.77 4.91
C GLN A 265 -15.77 14.33 5.66
N ARG A 266 -16.02 15.20 6.59
CA ARG A 266 -15.00 15.69 7.50
C ARG A 266 -14.84 14.72 8.67
N CYS A 267 -13.61 14.37 9.02
CA CYS A 267 -13.31 13.50 10.15
C CYS A 267 -13.90 14.06 11.46
N LEU A 268 -14.85 13.33 12.05
CA LEU A 268 -15.51 13.76 13.29
C LEU A 268 -14.54 13.88 14.46
N ILE A 269 -13.50 13.03 14.52
CA ILE A 269 -12.49 13.07 15.59
C ILE A 269 -11.66 14.33 15.50
N HIS A 270 -11.20 14.71 14.30
CA HIS A 270 -10.47 15.96 14.10
C HIS A 270 -11.33 17.18 14.43
N ARG A 271 -12.60 17.17 14.02
CA ARG A 271 -13.52 18.26 14.37
C ARG A 271 -13.73 18.34 15.88
N ALA A 272 -13.95 17.21 16.57
CA ALA A 272 -14.06 17.19 18.02
C ALA A 272 -12.83 17.81 18.70
N ARG A 273 -11.62 17.41 18.29
CA ARG A 273 -10.36 18.00 18.82
C ARG A 273 -10.30 19.51 18.59
N ASN A 274 -10.70 19.98 17.40
CA ASN A 274 -10.69 21.40 17.07
C ASN A 274 -11.70 22.22 17.89
N VAL A 275 -12.87 21.65 18.20
CA VAL A 275 -13.89 22.25 19.08
C VAL A 275 -13.37 22.29 20.52
N LEU A 276 -12.88 21.17 21.03
CA LEU A 276 -12.40 21.04 22.41
C LEU A 276 -11.17 21.92 22.69
N ALA A 277 -10.29 22.13 21.70
CA ALA A 277 -9.16 23.04 21.84
C ALA A 277 -9.55 24.52 22.09
N LYS A 278 -10.82 24.86 21.89
CA LYS A 278 -11.40 26.22 22.12
C LYS A 278 -12.25 26.30 23.38
N VAL A 279 -12.19 25.26 24.23
CA VAL A 279 -12.97 25.13 25.46
C VAL A 279 -12.00 24.89 26.63
N PRO A 280 -12.21 25.55 27.78
CA PRO A 280 -11.39 25.31 28.99
C PRO A 280 -11.38 23.83 29.40
N ALA A 281 -10.25 23.38 29.96
CA ALA A 281 -10.04 21.97 30.29
C ALA A 281 -11.16 21.37 31.18
N GLY A 282 -11.66 22.13 32.16
CA GLY A 282 -12.74 21.66 33.06
C GLY A 282 -14.08 21.41 32.39
N MET A 283 -14.32 21.97 31.17
CA MET A 283 -15.58 21.82 30.44
C MET A 283 -15.46 20.89 29.23
N GLN A 284 -14.26 20.42 28.92
CA GLN A 284 -14.03 19.58 27.74
C GLN A 284 -14.80 18.27 27.78
N ALA A 285 -15.00 17.68 28.95
CA ALA A 285 -15.77 16.43 29.11
C ALA A 285 -17.22 16.64 28.70
N GLU A 286 -17.89 17.66 29.25
CA GLU A 286 -19.30 17.99 28.93
C GLU A 286 -19.48 18.30 27.43
N ILE A 287 -18.64 19.16 26.88
CA ILE A 287 -18.71 19.55 25.46
C ILE A 287 -18.41 18.35 24.55
N LYS A 288 -17.52 17.45 24.96
CA LYS A 288 -17.24 16.21 24.21
C LYS A 288 -18.47 15.29 24.19
N ASP A 289 -19.13 15.11 25.33
CA ASP A 289 -20.32 14.25 25.40
C ASP A 289 -21.47 14.86 24.59
N ALA A 290 -21.71 16.16 24.69
CA ALA A 290 -22.66 16.87 23.85
C ALA A 290 -22.34 16.77 22.36
N TYR A 291 -21.08 16.86 21.98
CA TYR A 291 -20.64 16.68 20.59
C TYR A 291 -20.95 15.28 20.05
N TRP A 292 -20.63 14.23 20.81
CA TRP A 292 -20.89 12.86 20.35
C TRP A 292 -22.36 12.50 20.35
N ALA A 293 -23.17 13.07 21.23
CA ALA A 293 -24.63 12.90 21.23
C ALA A 293 -25.30 13.37 19.93
N ILE A 294 -24.70 14.33 19.19
CA ILE A 294 -25.16 14.73 17.86
C ILE A 294 -25.23 13.53 16.91
N PHE A 295 -24.21 12.71 16.94
CA PHE A 295 -23.98 11.60 15.99
C PHE A 295 -24.39 10.23 16.55
N ASP A 296 -25.04 10.21 17.69
CA ASP A 296 -25.62 8.99 18.27
C ASP A 296 -26.95 8.67 17.56
N THR A 297 -26.85 7.73 16.63
CA THR A 297 -27.98 7.29 15.80
C THR A 297 -28.20 5.79 15.89
N GLU A 298 -27.45 5.07 16.76
CA GLU A 298 -27.47 3.60 16.81
C GLU A 298 -28.84 3.06 17.27
N ASP A 299 -29.53 3.78 18.16
CA ASP A 299 -30.87 3.39 18.66
C ASP A 299 -32.04 3.84 17.76
N LEU A 300 -31.72 4.60 16.70
CA LEU A 300 -32.77 5.11 15.82
C LEU A 300 -33.10 4.08 14.75
N LYS A 301 -34.36 3.68 14.69
CA LYS A 301 -34.92 2.84 13.60
C LYS A 301 -35.02 3.60 12.26
N THR A 302 -34.40 4.76 12.16
CA THR A 302 -34.42 5.61 10.95
C THR A 302 -33.41 5.10 9.92
N GLN A 303 -33.91 4.88 8.70
CA GLN A 303 -33.06 4.45 7.58
C GLN A 303 -31.98 5.52 7.24
N PRO A 304 -30.79 5.10 6.82
CA PRO A 304 -29.78 6.02 6.29
C PRO A 304 -30.35 6.92 5.20
N GLY A 305 -29.95 8.19 5.18
CA GLY A 305 -30.41 9.11 4.17
C GLY A 305 -30.71 10.52 4.67
N PRO A 306 -31.48 11.31 3.90
CA PRO A 306 -31.74 12.73 4.20
C PRO A 306 -32.31 13.00 5.59
N LYS A 307 -33.18 12.13 6.10
CA LYS A 307 -33.81 12.30 7.43
C LYS A 307 -32.80 12.25 8.58
N LEU A 308 -31.80 11.33 8.50
CA LEU A 308 -30.74 11.28 9.51
C LEU A 308 -29.81 12.48 9.42
N VAL A 309 -29.53 12.97 8.20
CA VAL A 309 -28.75 14.19 7.98
C VAL A 309 -29.45 15.40 8.59
N GLU A 310 -30.78 15.53 8.39
CA GLU A 310 -31.61 16.61 8.96
C GLU A 310 -31.61 16.56 10.50
N LEU A 311 -31.83 15.38 11.08
CA LEU A 311 -31.79 15.18 12.53
C LEU A 311 -30.45 15.58 13.14
N ALA A 312 -29.34 15.09 12.58
CA ALA A 312 -28.00 15.48 13.03
C ALA A 312 -27.79 16.99 12.85
N GLY A 313 -28.29 17.54 11.79
CA GLY A 313 -28.29 18.98 11.54
C GLY A 313 -29.04 19.77 12.62
N HIS A 314 -30.21 19.34 13.07
CA HIS A 314 -30.93 19.95 14.20
C HIS A 314 -30.11 19.88 15.48
N ARG A 315 -29.59 18.71 15.84
CA ARG A 315 -28.75 18.52 17.03
C ARG A 315 -27.48 19.38 17.01
N ILE A 316 -26.86 19.61 15.83
CA ILE A 316 -25.74 20.55 15.68
C ILE A 316 -26.19 21.97 16.05
N THR A 317 -27.38 22.39 15.58
CA THR A 317 -27.94 23.73 15.87
C THR A 317 -28.25 23.85 17.35
N GLU A 318 -28.94 22.89 17.96
CA GLU A 318 -29.25 22.86 19.40
C GLU A 318 -27.99 22.98 20.28
N MET A 319 -26.92 22.22 19.94
CA MET A 319 -25.64 22.34 20.63
C MET A 319 -25.04 23.73 20.45
N ALA A 320 -25.07 24.26 19.24
CA ALA A 320 -24.53 25.59 18.98
C ALA A 320 -25.29 26.67 19.76
N ASP A 321 -26.62 26.64 19.76
CA ASP A 321 -27.46 27.61 20.50
C ASP A 321 -27.23 27.51 22.00
N ARG A 322 -27.10 26.30 22.54
CA ARG A 322 -26.85 26.06 23.97
C ARG A 322 -25.55 26.65 24.46
N TYR A 323 -24.49 26.57 23.66
CA TYR A 323 -23.13 26.93 24.10
C TYR A 323 -22.55 28.18 23.43
N ALA A 324 -23.27 28.82 22.47
CA ALA A 324 -22.76 29.95 21.71
C ALA A 324 -22.38 31.16 22.58
N ALA A 325 -23.20 31.45 23.61
CA ALA A 325 -22.95 32.56 24.51
C ALA A 325 -21.66 32.38 25.35
N THR A 326 -21.38 31.15 25.76
CA THR A 326 -20.24 30.83 26.65
C THR A 326 -18.99 30.49 25.85
N TYR A 327 -19.14 29.75 24.72
CA TYR A 327 -18.00 29.27 23.89
C TYR A 327 -18.19 29.62 22.42
N PRO A 328 -18.28 30.90 22.03
CA PRO A 328 -18.60 31.31 20.66
C PRO A 328 -17.58 30.79 19.64
N ALA A 329 -16.30 30.77 19.97
CA ALA A 329 -15.24 30.28 19.08
C ALA A 329 -15.33 28.75 18.82
N ALA A 330 -15.76 27.99 19.83
CA ALA A 330 -15.97 26.55 19.69
C ALA A 330 -17.22 26.25 18.82
N MET A 331 -18.31 26.98 19.04
CA MET A 331 -19.55 26.81 18.25
C MET A 331 -19.36 27.30 16.81
N LYS A 332 -18.66 28.40 16.57
CA LYS A 332 -18.25 28.81 15.24
C LYS A 332 -17.43 27.71 14.53
N CYS A 333 -16.54 27.05 15.28
CA CYS A 333 -15.80 25.92 14.77
C CYS A 333 -16.72 24.73 14.43
N LEU A 334 -17.71 24.39 15.28
CA LEU A 334 -18.68 23.32 15.03
C LEU A 334 -19.51 23.58 13.77
N LEU A 335 -20.03 24.79 13.61
CA LEU A 335 -20.90 25.18 12.51
C LEU A 335 -20.19 25.31 11.17
N ALA A 336 -18.87 25.59 11.19
CA ALA A 336 -18.09 25.63 9.97
C ALA A 336 -18.02 24.24 9.34
N ASP A 337 -18.50 24.12 8.09
CA ASP A 337 -18.53 22.87 7.34
C ASP A 337 -19.53 21.82 7.88
N ARG A 338 -20.73 22.27 8.25
CA ARG A 338 -21.80 21.44 8.80
C ARG A 338 -22.20 20.26 7.89
N GLU A 339 -22.27 20.50 6.59
CA GLU A 339 -22.60 19.47 5.59
C GLU A 339 -21.55 18.36 5.56
N GLY A 340 -20.27 18.73 5.66
CA GLY A 340 -19.18 17.77 5.73
C GLY A 340 -19.18 16.90 6.99
N LEU A 341 -19.86 17.29 8.07
CA LEU A 341 -19.97 16.48 9.29
C LEU A 341 -21.02 15.37 9.20
N THR A 342 -22.03 15.53 8.33
CA THR A 342 -23.22 14.67 8.28
C THR A 342 -23.33 13.84 7.02
N ALA A 343 -22.40 14.02 6.05
CA ALA A 343 -22.47 13.35 4.75
C ALA A 343 -22.49 11.82 4.86
N TYR A 344 -21.76 11.23 5.81
CA TYR A 344 -21.70 9.78 6.03
C TYR A 344 -23.05 9.16 6.40
N LEU A 345 -24.00 9.94 6.96
CA LEU A 345 -25.33 9.46 7.35
C LEU A 345 -26.23 9.08 6.16
N ARG A 346 -25.82 9.43 4.95
CA ARG A 346 -26.48 9.01 3.70
C ARG A 346 -26.12 7.59 3.27
N PHE A 347 -25.07 7.01 3.85
CA PHE A 347 -24.48 5.72 3.48
C PHE A 347 -24.99 4.60 4.38
N PRO A 348 -24.75 3.31 4.05
CA PRO A 348 -25.19 2.18 4.86
C PRO A 348 -24.79 2.30 6.33
N ALA A 349 -25.71 2.02 7.25
CA ALA A 349 -25.51 2.20 8.69
C ALA A 349 -24.32 1.38 9.22
N GLU A 350 -24.12 0.16 8.71
CA GLU A 350 -23.01 -0.71 9.04
C GLU A 350 -21.64 -0.11 8.68
N HIS A 351 -21.59 0.85 7.75
CA HIS A 351 -20.36 1.55 7.36
C HIS A 351 -20.08 2.77 8.24
N HIS A 352 -21.08 3.38 8.88
CA HIS A 352 -20.97 4.66 9.58
C HIS A 352 -19.78 4.73 10.52
N ARG A 353 -19.53 3.69 11.34
CA ARG A 353 -18.43 3.65 12.29
C ARG A 353 -17.05 3.76 11.63
N ARG A 354 -16.92 3.36 10.36
CA ARG A 354 -15.67 3.36 9.63
C ARG A 354 -15.47 4.64 8.81
N ILE A 355 -16.55 5.17 8.20
CA ILE A 355 -16.45 6.26 7.24
C ILE A 355 -16.63 7.66 7.85
N ARG A 356 -16.97 7.76 9.14
CA ARG A 356 -17.10 9.04 9.84
C ARG A 356 -15.78 9.65 10.32
N HIS A 357 -14.65 8.94 10.16
CA HIS A 357 -13.32 9.40 10.59
C HIS A 357 -12.18 8.73 9.80
N SER A 358 -11.00 9.35 9.81
CA SER A 358 -9.76 8.88 9.17
C SER A 358 -8.84 8.05 10.09
N ASN A 359 -9.29 7.66 11.26
CA ASN A 359 -8.49 7.11 12.35
C ASN A 359 -7.64 5.86 11.99
N PHE A 360 -8.08 5.07 11.01
CA PHE A 360 -7.31 3.89 10.63
C PHE A 360 -6.03 4.25 9.86
N ILE A 361 -6.04 5.32 9.04
CA ILE A 361 -4.86 5.86 8.37
C ILE A 361 -3.92 6.47 9.42
N GLU A 362 -4.46 7.27 10.36
CA GLU A 362 -3.68 7.86 11.43
C GLU A 362 -2.91 6.84 12.26
N ARG A 363 -3.55 5.69 12.58
CA ARG A 363 -2.89 4.60 13.31
C ARG A 363 -1.73 4.00 12.50
N THR A 364 -1.93 3.82 11.21
CA THR A 364 -0.91 3.23 10.33
C THR A 364 0.27 4.19 10.15
N PHE A 365 0.01 5.49 9.99
CA PHE A 365 1.06 6.51 10.03
C PHE A 365 1.77 6.58 11.39
N GLY A 366 1.04 6.42 12.50
CA GLY A 366 1.61 6.35 13.84
C GLY A 366 2.60 5.20 13.98
N GLU A 367 2.26 4.03 13.43
CA GLU A 367 3.14 2.86 13.36
C GLU A 367 4.36 3.13 12.48
N THR A 368 4.16 3.73 11.31
CA THR A 368 5.25 4.11 10.41
C THR A 368 6.21 5.08 11.08
N ARG A 369 5.72 6.13 11.75
CA ARG A 369 6.56 7.08 12.49
C ARG A 369 7.38 6.40 13.61
N ARG A 370 6.81 5.43 14.32
CA ARG A 370 7.56 4.67 15.35
C ARG A 370 8.72 3.88 14.73
N ARG A 371 8.50 3.28 13.58
CA ARG A 371 9.50 2.47 12.87
C ARG A 371 10.58 3.33 12.21
N THR A 372 10.19 4.43 11.57
CA THR A 372 11.15 5.36 10.93
C THR A 372 11.98 6.15 11.95
N LYS A 373 11.45 6.39 13.17
CA LYS A 373 12.16 7.09 14.22
C LYS A 373 13.46 6.38 14.63
N VAL A 374 13.48 5.05 14.59
CA VAL A 374 14.66 4.22 14.96
C VAL A 374 15.76 4.32 13.91
N ILE A 375 15.42 4.60 12.64
CA ILE A 375 16.38 4.70 11.54
C ILE A 375 17.24 5.98 11.63
N GLY A 376 16.87 6.90 12.52
CA GLY A 376 17.66 8.09 12.90
C GLY A 376 17.85 9.10 11.78
N ARG A 377 18.15 8.69 10.55
CA ARG A 377 18.39 9.57 9.41
C ARG A 377 18.03 8.87 8.10
N LEU A 378 17.06 9.41 7.40
CA LEU A 378 16.74 8.95 6.05
C LEU A 378 17.66 9.69 5.04
N PRO A 379 18.23 8.98 4.06
CA PRO A 379 19.20 9.58 3.14
C PRO A 379 18.59 10.43 2.03
N GLY A 380 17.30 10.77 2.11
CA GLY A 380 16.58 11.60 1.14
C GLY A 380 15.12 11.19 0.97
N GLU A 381 14.41 11.94 0.13
CA GLU A 381 12.98 11.80 -0.13
C GLU A 381 12.60 10.40 -0.64
N THR A 382 13.26 9.91 -1.70
CA THR A 382 12.97 8.59 -2.30
C THR A 382 13.11 7.46 -1.29
N SER A 383 14.17 7.49 -0.46
CA SER A 383 14.37 6.48 0.59
C SER A 383 13.33 6.58 1.72
N CYS A 384 12.85 7.78 2.03
CA CYS A 384 11.77 7.98 2.97
C CYS A 384 10.46 7.40 2.42
N LEU A 385 10.10 7.77 1.20
CA LEU A 385 8.85 7.35 0.57
C LEU A 385 8.80 5.84 0.36
N SER A 386 9.86 5.23 -0.16
CA SER A 386 9.91 3.77 -0.35
C SER A 386 9.78 3.00 0.96
N LEU A 387 10.41 3.48 2.04
CA LEU A 387 10.27 2.87 3.36
C LEU A 387 8.87 3.09 3.96
N VAL A 388 8.34 4.32 3.88
CA VAL A 388 6.97 4.63 4.33
C VAL A 388 5.97 3.76 3.57
N TRP A 389 6.12 3.68 2.24
CA TRP A 389 5.31 2.80 1.40
C TRP A 389 5.39 1.34 1.83
N ALA A 390 6.59 0.79 2.02
CA ALA A 390 6.77 -0.62 2.39
C ALA A 390 6.11 -0.96 3.74
N VAL A 391 6.15 -0.03 4.72
CA VAL A 391 5.44 -0.18 5.99
C VAL A 391 3.93 -0.13 5.80
N LEU A 392 3.44 0.84 5.03
CA LEU A 392 2.01 1.07 4.80
C LEU A 392 1.39 -0.04 3.94
N ASP A 393 2.07 -0.47 2.88
CA ASP A 393 1.62 -1.58 2.02
C ASP A 393 1.48 -2.87 2.82
N ARG A 394 2.49 -3.19 3.64
CA ARG A 394 2.45 -4.38 4.49
C ARG A 394 1.35 -4.31 5.55
N ALA A 395 1.13 -3.15 6.15
CA ALA A 395 0.03 -2.93 7.10
C ALA A 395 -1.34 -3.05 6.42
N SER A 396 -1.45 -2.54 5.19
CA SER A 396 -2.70 -2.56 4.42
C SER A 396 -3.21 -3.96 4.09
N ARG A 397 -2.32 -4.93 3.91
CA ARG A 397 -2.67 -6.35 3.64
C ARG A 397 -3.44 -6.99 4.79
N GLY A 398 -3.29 -6.50 6.01
CA GLY A 398 -4.01 -6.96 7.20
C GLY A 398 -5.31 -6.19 7.49
N TRP A 399 -5.68 -5.22 6.68
CA TRP A 399 -6.85 -4.40 6.94
C TRP A 399 -8.13 -5.13 6.60
N ARG A 400 -9.09 -5.03 7.52
CA ARG A 400 -10.43 -5.55 7.30
C ARG A 400 -11.21 -4.54 6.46
N GLY A 401 -11.86 -5.01 5.41
CA GLY A 401 -12.78 -4.24 4.59
C GLY A 401 -14.10 -3.92 5.33
N LEU A 402 -15.08 -3.49 4.57
CA LEU A 402 -16.46 -3.28 5.04
C LEU A 402 -17.33 -4.46 4.67
N THR A 403 -18.30 -4.77 5.53
CA THR A 403 -19.33 -5.77 5.24
C THR A 403 -20.32 -5.16 4.26
N MET A 404 -20.53 -5.82 3.12
CA MET A 404 -21.46 -5.40 2.09
C MET A 404 -22.75 -6.22 2.22
N THR A 405 -23.77 -5.62 2.85
CA THR A 405 -25.12 -6.24 2.91
C THR A 405 -25.86 -6.00 1.61
N ALA A 406 -26.91 -6.81 1.33
CA ALA A 406 -27.71 -6.63 0.13
C ALA A 406 -28.41 -5.25 0.09
N ASP A 407 -28.91 -4.77 1.22
CA ASP A 407 -29.55 -3.46 1.32
C ASP A 407 -28.52 -2.32 1.23
N GLY A 408 -27.35 -2.50 1.85
CA GLY A 408 -26.22 -1.57 1.72
C GLY A 408 -25.75 -1.43 0.27
N LEU A 409 -25.64 -2.53 -0.46
CA LEU A 409 -25.25 -2.51 -1.89
C LEU A 409 -26.29 -1.76 -2.74
N ARG A 410 -27.61 -1.99 -2.50
CA ARG A 410 -28.67 -1.25 -3.20
C ARG A 410 -28.56 0.25 -2.95
N LEU A 411 -28.41 0.65 -1.68
CA LEU A 411 -28.25 2.05 -1.31
C LEU A 411 -27.02 2.69 -1.98
N LEU A 412 -25.87 1.99 -2.01
CA LEU A 412 -24.66 2.47 -2.67
C LEU A 412 -24.86 2.61 -4.20
N GLN A 413 -25.56 1.67 -4.83
CA GLN A 413 -25.91 1.75 -6.24
C GLN A 413 -26.82 2.96 -6.54
N ASP A 414 -27.81 3.21 -5.71
CA ASP A 414 -28.72 4.36 -5.86
C ASP A 414 -27.97 5.69 -5.66
N LEU A 415 -27.07 5.75 -4.65
CA LEU A 415 -26.19 6.89 -4.46
C LEU A 415 -25.27 7.11 -5.68
N ARG A 416 -24.73 6.05 -6.26
CA ARG A 416 -23.86 6.13 -7.43
C ARG A 416 -24.62 6.70 -8.63
N ARG A 417 -25.82 6.21 -8.91
CA ARG A 417 -26.68 6.74 -9.97
C ARG A 417 -27.03 8.23 -9.74
N SER A 418 -27.39 8.58 -8.51
CA SER A 418 -27.80 9.95 -8.21
C SER A 418 -26.64 10.96 -8.26
N LEU A 419 -25.45 10.59 -7.82
CA LEU A 419 -24.30 11.49 -7.69
C LEU A 419 -23.45 11.51 -8.96
N LEU A 420 -23.13 10.35 -9.52
CA LEU A 420 -22.17 10.25 -10.62
C LEU A 420 -22.85 10.24 -12.00
N GLU A 421 -24.05 9.66 -12.09
CA GLU A 421 -24.81 9.50 -13.32
C GLU A 421 -26.24 10.07 -13.18
N PRO A 422 -26.41 11.35 -12.84
CA PRO A 422 -27.74 11.90 -12.70
C PRO A 422 -28.49 11.84 -14.05
N PRO A 423 -29.78 11.47 -14.05
CA PRO A 423 -30.56 11.44 -15.27
C PRO A 423 -30.49 12.80 -15.94
N ARG A 424 -30.25 12.81 -17.28
CA ARG A 424 -30.25 14.05 -18.04
C ARG A 424 -31.60 14.72 -17.89
N GLN A 425 -31.63 15.92 -17.30
CA GLN A 425 -32.84 16.74 -17.29
C GLN A 425 -33.20 17.00 -18.76
N LEU A 426 -34.31 16.42 -19.20
CA LEU A 426 -34.90 16.80 -20.49
C LEU A 426 -35.26 18.29 -20.36
N ARG A 427 -34.52 19.13 -21.11
CA ARG A 427 -34.94 20.54 -21.26
C ARG A 427 -36.38 20.51 -21.70
N PRO A 428 -37.30 21.25 -21.01
CA PRO A 428 -38.66 21.38 -21.50
C PRO A 428 -38.58 21.88 -22.92
N ARG A 429 -39.22 21.18 -23.87
CA ARG A 429 -39.38 21.63 -25.23
C ARG A 429 -40.11 22.99 -25.11
N THR A 430 -39.40 24.07 -25.33
CA THR A 430 -40.01 25.38 -25.59
C THR A 430 -41.05 25.19 -26.68
N ALA A 431 -42.32 25.39 -26.33
CA ALA A 431 -43.41 25.34 -27.27
C ALA A 431 -43.05 26.25 -28.47
N ALA A 432 -43.10 25.66 -29.64
CA ALA A 432 -42.86 26.42 -30.88
C ALA A 432 -43.81 27.58 -30.91
N ALA A 433 -43.26 28.79 -30.92
CA ALA A 433 -44.03 30.01 -31.16
C ALA A 433 -44.74 29.84 -32.50
N THR A 434 -46.06 29.77 -32.49
CA THR A 434 -46.92 29.89 -33.65
C THR A 434 -46.61 31.21 -34.34
N ARG A 435 -45.91 31.15 -35.45
CA ARG A 435 -45.78 32.31 -36.33
C ARG A 435 -47.15 32.56 -36.93
N HIS A 436 -47.80 33.67 -36.51
CA HIS A 436 -48.91 34.28 -37.23
C HIS A 436 -48.30 34.86 -38.52
N ASP A 437 -48.75 34.33 -39.65
CA ASP A 437 -48.40 34.78 -40.98
C ASP A 437 -49.38 35.89 -41.34
N ASP A 438 -49.07 37.15 -40.98
CA ASP A 438 -49.78 38.35 -41.47
C ASP A 438 -49.17 38.77 -42.81
N ARG A 439 -49.77 38.23 -43.90
CA ARG A 439 -49.56 38.82 -45.23
C ARG A 439 -50.56 39.94 -45.47
N PRO A 440 -50.15 41.16 -45.71
CA PRO A 440 -51.05 42.22 -46.19
C PRO A 440 -51.41 41.94 -47.66
N GLY A 441 -52.71 41.86 -47.92
CA GLY A 441 -53.27 41.71 -49.26
C GLY A 441 -52.91 42.88 -50.20
N ASN A 442 -52.42 42.48 -51.39
CA ASN A 442 -52.11 43.38 -52.47
C ASN A 442 -53.42 43.75 -53.20
N VAL A 443 -53.90 44.97 -53.05
CA VAL A 443 -55.02 45.51 -53.83
C VAL A 443 -54.41 46.11 -55.07
N SER A 444 -54.68 45.50 -56.20
CA SER A 444 -54.46 46.00 -57.56
C SER A 444 -55.52 47.00 -57.88
N ALA A 445 -55.14 48.25 -58.23
CA ALA A 445 -56.01 49.20 -58.86
C ALA A 445 -55.48 49.59 -60.23
N THR A 446 -56.28 49.21 -61.20
CA THR A 446 -56.21 49.64 -62.61
C THR A 446 -56.66 51.10 -62.77
N ALA A 447 -55.88 51.89 -63.43
CA ALA A 447 -56.25 52.87 -64.45
C ALA A 447 -55.01 53.45 -65.12
#